data_b6a4a5a04631e172156246c541177a34
#
_entry.id   b6a4a5a04631e172156246c541177a34
#
_cell.length_a   1.000
_cell.length_b   1.000
_cell.length_c   1.000
_cell.angle_alpha   90.00
_cell.angle_beta   90.00
_cell.angle_gamma   90.00
#
_symmetry.space_group_name_H-M   'P 1'
#
loop_
_entity.id
_entity.type
_entity.pdbx_description
1 polymer ?
#
loop_
_entity_poly.entity_id
_entity_poly.type
_entity_poly.pdbx_seq_one_letter_code
_entity_poly.pdbx_strand_id
1 'polypeptide(L)'
;MPVLAFPGPAAPSPPSVTVEVPDGWDALPAGSDLLRARGTGAAGEPVEVTVRSHTGPVGYAATDLVDALADGVTHPGTEVEPSFVVEIGGREWVARNISWDESSGPVVEVHLAAVVDGPADEAAADEVSRLVVATGRVRGATLDADYDVLQSVLETLVVGGAQ
;
A
#
# COMPACT_ATOMS: atom_id res chain seq x y z
N MET A 1 -15.11 -35.64 9.33
CA MET A 1 -14.18 -34.93 8.47
C MET A 1 -14.03 -33.51 8.97
N PRO A 2 -12.79 -33.01 9.12
CA PRO A 2 -12.61 -31.61 9.47
C PRO A 2 -13.12 -30.71 8.37
N VAL A 3 -13.68 -29.59 8.76
CA VAL A 3 -14.13 -28.55 7.83
C VAL A 3 -13.18 -27.37 7.91
N LEU A 4 -12.60 -26.99 6.78
CA LEU A 4 -11.78 -25.80 6.66
C LEU A 4 -12.66 -24.68 6.09
N ALA A 5 -12.59 -23.52 6.72
CA ALA A 5 -13.40 -22.38 6.33
C ALA A 5 -12.52 -21.15 6.09
N PHE A 6 -12.92 -20.35 5.13
CA PHE A 6 -12.34 -19.03 4.87
C PHE A 6 -13.47 -18.00 4.82
N PRO A 7 -13.40 -16.92 5.62
CA PRO A 7 -12.40 -16.69 6.66
C PRO A 7 -12.62 -17.60 7.87
N GLY A 8 -11.57 -17.85 8.64
CA GLY A 8 -11.64 -18.67 9.84
C GLY A 8 -10.36 -18.54 10.67
N PRO A 9 -10.20 -19.35 11.74
CA PRO A 9 -9.00 -19.26 12.58
C PRO A 9 -7.69 -19.48 11.85
N ALA A 10 -7.68 -20.36 10.84
CA ALA A 10 -6.49 -20.62 10.03
C ALA A 10 -6.30 -19.58 8.91
N ALA A 11 -7.38 -18.91 8.50
CA ALA A 11 -7.36 -17.88 7.43
C ALA A 11 -8.35 -16.78 7.80
N PRO A 12 -7.97 -15.88 8.71
CA PRO A 12 -8.85 -14.78 9.14
C PRO A 12 -9.13 -13.82 8.02
N SER A 13 -10.25 -13.12 8.11
CA SER A 13 -10.62 -12.10 7.12
C SER A 13 -9.55 -11.05 7.01
N PRO A 14 -9.18 -10.65 5.79
CA PRO A 14 -8.32 -9.49 5.61
C PRO A 14 -9.02 -8.22 6.10
N PRO A 15 -8.28 -7.16 6.43
CA PRO A 15 -8.88 -5.88 6.77
C PRO A 15 -9.61 -5.31 5.57
N SER A 16 -10.68 -4.55 5.83
CA SER A 16 -11.37 -3.81 4.78
C SER A 16 -10.56 -2.57 4.43
N VAL A 17 -10.53 -2.23 3.14
CA VAL A 17 -9.83 -1.03 2.66
C VAL A 17 -10.76 -0.27 1.73
N THR A 18 -10.86 1.02 1.93
CA THR A 18 -11.57 1.92 1.02
C THR A 18 -10.64 3.04 0.58
N VAL A 19 -10.84 3.49 -0.65
CA VAL A 19 -10.13 4.62 -1.22
C VAL A 19 -11.07 5.34 -2.17
N GLU A 20 -10.97 6.66 -2.22
CA GLU A 20 -11.71 7.47 -3.19
C GLU A 20 -10.81 7.76 -4.38
N VAL A 21 -11.33 7.54 -5.57
CA VAL A 21 -10.59 7.76 -6.80
C VAL A 21 -11.33 8.76 -7.70
N PRO A 22 -10.58 9.50 -8.53
CA PRO A 22 -11.21 10.40 -9.52
C PRO A 22 -12.09 9.65 -10.52
N ASP A 23 -13.01 10.37 -11.13
CA ASP A 23 -13.80 9.82 -12.23
C ASP A 23 -12.88 9.36 -13.37
N GLY A 24 -13.23 8.24 -13.97
CA GLY A 24 -12.42 7.66 -15.03
C GLY A 24 -11.36 6.67 -14.58
N TRP A 25 -11.16 6.51 -13.28
CA TRP A 25 -10.31 5.45 -12.73
C TRP A 25 -11.10 4.14 -12.68
N ASP A 26 -10.41 3.05 -12.88
CA ASP A 26 -10.99 1.71 -12.85
C ASP A 26 -10.47 0.91 -11.67
N ALA A 27 -11.37 0.14 -11.05
CA ALA A 27 -10.96 -0.91 -10.13
C ALA A 27 -10.52 -2.12 -10.95
N LEU A 28 -9.35 -2.65 -10.64
CA LEU A 28 -8.81 -3.83 -11.30
C LEU A 28 -9.04 -5.07 -10.41
N PRO A 29 -9.08 -6.28 -11.02
CA PRO A 29 -9.09 -7.50 -10.22
C PRO A 29 -7.88 -7.54 -9.28
N ALA A 30 -8.14 -7.67 -7.98
CA ALA A 30 -7.10 -7.57 -6.97
C ALA A 30 -6.30 -8.87 -6.79
N GLY A 31 -6.85 -10.01 -7.17
CA GLY A 31 -6.21 -11.29 -6.91
C GLY A 31 -5.99 -11.52 -5.41
N SER A 32 -4.75 -11.67 -5.00
CA SER A 32 -4.36 -11.77 -3.59
C SER A 32 -4.22 -10.43 -2.89
N ASP A 33 -4.28 -9.32 -3.63
CA ASP A 33 -4.23 -7.98 -3.05
C ASP A 33 -5.59 -7.60 -2.47
N LEU A 34 -5.63 -6.59 -1.60
CA LEU A 34 -6.86 -6.09 -1.03
C LEU A 34 -7.62 -5.18 -2.01
N LEU A 35 -6.88 -4.40 -2.78
CA LEU A 35 -7.45 -3.43 -3.71
C LEU A 35 -6.41 -3.08 -4.78
N ARG A 36 -6.88 -2.89 -6.01
CA ARG A 36 -6.08 -2.33 -7.10
C ARG A 36 -6.92 -1.34 -7.88
N ALA A 37 -6.37 -0.18 -8.15
CA ALA A 37 -7.01 0.85 -8.94
C ALA A 37 -6.02 1.43 -9.95
N ARG A 38 -6.52 1.84 -11.11
CA ARG A 38 -5.71 2.44 -12.16
C ARG A 38 -6.44 3.62 -12.77
N GLY A 39 -5.72 4.71 -12.95
CA GLY A 39 -6.18 5.86 -13.71
C GLY A 39 -5.19 6.22 -14.79
N THR A 40 -5.52 7.22 -15.58
CA THR A 40 -4.63 7.75 -16.61
C THR A 40 -4.23 9.16 -16.22
N GLY A 41 -2.91 9.42 -16.23
CA GLY A 41 -2.37 10.74 -15.98
C GLY A 41 -2.56 11.69 -17.15
N ALA A 42 -2.17 12.95 -16.94
CA ALA A 42 -2.37 14.03 -17.92
C ALA A 42 -1.69 13.78 -19.27
N ALA A 43 -0.56 13.05 -19.27
CA ALA A 43 0.17 12.68 -20.49
C ALA A 43 -0.22 11.30 -21.04
N GLY A 44 -1.26 10.66 -20.50
CA GLY A 44 -1.69 9.33 -20.91
C GLY A 44 -0.96 8.18 -20.24
N GLU A 45 -0.03 8.46 -19.33
CA GLU A 45 0.69 7.44 -18.58
C GLU A 45 -0.18 6.88 -17.44
N PRO A 46 -0.06 5.60 -17.11
CA PRO A 46 -0.88 5.02 -16.05
C PRO A 46 -0.47 5.52 -14.66
N VAL A 47 -1.48 5.74 -13.83
CA VAL A 47 -1.33 5.98 -12.39
C VAL A 47 -1.94 4.78 -11.67
N GLU A 48 -1.18 4.12 -10.81
CA GLU A 48 -1.63 2.88 -10.19
C GLU A 48 -1.56 2.97 -8.66
N VAL A 49 -2.54 2.37 -8.00
CA VAL A 49 -2.57 2.16 -6.56
C VAL A 49 -2.86 0.70 -6.29
N THR A 50 -2.05 0.09 -5.44
CA THR A 50 -2.24 -1.28 -5.00
C THR A 50 -2.17 -1.31 -3.47
N VAL A 51 -3.13 -1.98 -2.84
CA VAL A 51 -3.14 -2.15 -1.38
C VAL A 51 -3.06 -3.64 -1.08
N ARG A 52 -2.13 -4.01 -0.21
CA ARG A 52 -1.87 -5.40 0.15
C ARG A 52 -1.85 -5.57 1.66
N SER A 53 -2.19 -6.78 2.09
CA SER A 53 -1.99 -7.22 3.46
C SER A 53 -0.61 -7.86 3.59
N HIS A 54 0.06 -7.60 4.71
CA HIS A 54 1.36 -8.18 5.02
C HIS A 54 1.37 -8.65 6.46
N THR A 55 1.98 -9.81 6.70
CA THR A 55 2.20 -10.32 8.05
C THR A 55 3.69 -10.46 8.30
N GLY A 56 4.13 -10.07 9.48
CA GLY A 56 5.50 -10.16 9.90
C GLY A 56 5.61 -10.75 11.30
N PRO A 57 6.83 -10.98 11.80
CA PRO A 57 7.03 -11.44 13.16
C PRO A 57 6.51 -10.41 14.16
N VAL A 58 6.21 -10.85 15.38
CA VAL A 58 5.79 -9.96 16.46
C VAL A 58 6.79 -8.81 16.62
N GLY A 59 6.27 -7.60 16.69
CA GLY A 59 7.10 -6.39 16.80
C GLY A 59 7.57 -5.83 15.46
N TYR A 60 7.21 -6.47 14.35
CA TYR A 60 7.53 -5.94 13.01
C TYR A 60 6.79 -4.62 12.80
N ALA A 61 7.55 -3.55 12.63
CA ALA A 61 6.99 -2.19 12.52
C ALA A 61 6.77 -1.78 11.06
N ALA A 62 5.90 -0.79 10.87
CA ALA A 62 5.66 -0.22 9.54
C ALA A 62 6.94 0.32 8.91
N THR A 63 7.84 0.91 9.70
CA THR A 63 9.14 1.38 9.23
C THR A 63 9.99 0.24 8.67
N ASP A 64 10.00 -0.92 9.33
CA ASP A 64 10.77 -2.08 8.87
C ASP A 64 10.27 -2.56 7.51
N LEU A 65 8.97 -2.57 7.30
CA LEU A 65 8.37 -2.99 6.03
C LEU A 65 8.69 -2.00 4.91
N VAL A 66 8.57 -0.71 5.18
CA VAL A 66 8.86 0.34 4.20
C VAL A 66 10.35 0.30 3.82
N ASP A 67 11.24 0.08 4.77
CA ASP A 67 12.67 -0.05 4.50
C ASP A 67 12.97 -1.30 3.65
N ALA A 68 12.33 -2.42 3.94
CA ALA A 68 12.50 -3.65 3.16
C ALA A 68 12.01 -3.48 1.72
N LEU A 69 10.89 -2.77 1.52
CA LEU A 69 10.39 -2.48 0.18
C LEU A 69 11.34 -1.58 -0.61
N ALA A 70 11.93 -0.59 0.05
CA ALA A 70 12.92 0.28 -0.57
C ALA A 70 14.18 -0.49 -0.97
N ASP A 71 14.64 -1.39 -0.12
CA ASP A 71 15.82 -2.23 -0.42
C ASP A 71 15.58 -3.18 -1.60
N GLY A 72 14.32 -3.52 -1.86
CA GLY A 72 13.94 -4.38 -2.99
C GLY A 72 13.95 -3.67 -4.34
N VAL A 73 14.06 -2.35 -4.38
CA VAL A 73 14.10 -1.58 -5.63
C VAL A 73 15.55 -1.57 -6.13
N THR A 74 15.78 -2.16 -7.28
CA THR A 74 17.14 -2.38 -7.82
C THR A 74 17.39 -1.67 -9.15
N HIS A 75 16.61 -0.64 -9.47
CA HIS A 75 16.81 0.14 -10.70
C HIS A 75 18.07 1.00 -10.59
N PRO A 76 18.87 1.14 -11.68
CA PRO A 76 20.01 2.06 -11.68
C PRO A 76 19.57 3.50 -11.40
N GLY A 77 20.36 4.22 -10.61
CA GLY A 77 20.06 5.61 -10.30
C GLY A 77 18.89 5.82 -9.35
N THR A 78 18.49 4.79 -8.63
CA THR A 78 17.38 4.90 -7.66
C THR A 78 17.75 5.85 -6.53
N GLU A 79 16.87 6.81 -6.28
CA GLU A 79 16.94 7.70 -5.12
C GLU A 79 15.86 7.29 -4.13
N VAL A 80 16.27 7.12 -2.87
CA VAL A 80 15.37 6.75 -1.78
C VAL A 80 15.36 7.92 -0.80
N GLU A 81 14.19 8.55 -0.64
CA GLU A 81 14.03 9.62 0.33
C GLU A 81 13.87 9.03 1.74
N PRO A 82 14.20 9.79 2.79
CA PRO A 82 13.95 9.34 4.16
C PRO A 82 12.47 9.05 4.39
N SER A 83 12.18 8.04 5.21
CA SER A 83 10.80 7.76 5.61
C SER A 83 10.25 8.88 6.49
N PHE A 84 8.94 9.06 6.44
CA PHE A 84 8.24 10.05 7.25
C PHE A 84 6.91 9.48 7.71
N VAL A 85 6.33 10.10 8.74
CA VAL A 85 5.06 9.68 9.32
C VAL A 85 3.96 10.62 8.87
N VAL A 86 2.83 10.06 8.47
CA VAL A 86 1.65 10.81 8.05
C VAL A 86 0.41 10.17 8.67
N GLU A 87 -0.57 11.00 9.02
CA GLU A 87 -1.86 10.51 9.51
C GLU A 87 -2.88 10.53 8.37
N ILE A 88 -3.48 9.38 8.09
CA ILE A 88 -4.51 9.21 7.06
C ILE A 88 -5.65 8.39 7.64
N GLY A 89 -6.87 8.91 7.53
CA GLY A 89 -8.06 8.21 8.01
C GLY A 89 -8.04 7.92 9.52
N GLY A 90 -7.42 8.79 10.30
CA GLY A 90 -7.28 8.61 11.74
C GLY A 90 -6.23 7.58 12.17
N ARG A 91 -5.39 7.13 11.24
CA ARG A 91 -4.36 6.12 11.46
C ARG A 91 -3.01 6.66 11.07
N GLU A 92 -1.97 6.31 11.82
CA GLU A 92 -0.59 6.65 11.51
C GLU A 92 -0.03 5.70 10.45
N TRP A 93 0.56 6.27 9.42
CA TRP A 93 1.23 5.56 8.34
C TRP A 93 2.69 5.99 8.26
N VAL A 94 3.57 5.06 7.95
CA VAL A 94 4.94 5.37 7.58
C VAL A 94 5.02 5.38 6.06
N ALA A 95 5.55 6.47 5.51
CA ALA A 95 5.62 6.69 4.07
C ALA A 95 7.06 6.86 3.63
N ARG A 96 7.34 6.44 2.40
CA ARG A 96 8.65 6.64 1.77
C ARG A 96 8.49 6.76 0.26
N ASN A 97 9.14 7.76 -0.31
CA ASN A 97 9.17 7.97 -1.75
C ASN A 97 10.47 7.41 -2.32
N ILE A 98 10.34 6.73 -3.45
CA ILE A 98 11.46 6.16 -4.19
C ILE A 98 11.32 6.61 -5.64
N SER A 99 12.41 7.04 -6.24
CA SER A 99 12.39 7.50 -7.63
C SER A 99 13.56 6.95 -8.42
N TRP A 100 13.33 6.75 -9.71
CA TRP A 100 14.36 6.33 -10.66
C TRP A 100 13.97 6.78 -12.05
N ASP A 101 14.91 6.69 -12.99
CA ASP A 101 14.65 7.00 -14.39
C ASP A 101 14.58 5.70 -15.20
N GLU A 102 13.54 5.61 -16.04
CA GLU A 102 13.41 4.57 -17.04
C GLU A 102 13.56 5.20 -18.43
N SER A 103 13.70 4.35 -19.46
CA SER A 103 13.78 4.85 -20.84
C SER A 103 12.55 5.67 -21.27
N SER A 104 11.42 5.41 -20.65
CA SER A 104 10.16 6.13 -20.90
C SER A 104 10.00 7.40 -20.08
N GLY A 105 10.93 7.71 -19.18
CA GLY A 105 10.91 8.90 -18.33
C GLY A 105 11.05 8.60 -16.85
N PRO A 106 10.94 9.63 -16.00
CA PRO A 106 11.07 9.46 -14.56
C PRO A 106 9.89 8.66 -13.98
N VAL A 107 10.18 7.92 -12.89
CA VAL A 107 9.19 7.15 -12.13
C VAL A 107 9.31 7.51 -10.67
N VAL A 108 8.18 7.74 -10.01
CA VAL A 108 8.10 7.86 -8.54
C VAL A 108 7.16 6.80 -8.02
N GLU A 109 7.61 6.10 -7.01
CA GLU A 109 6.83 5.09 -6.30
C GLU A 109 6.74 5.48 -4.83
N VAL A 110 5.52 5.47 -4.29
CA VAL A 110 5.25 5.80 -2.89
C VAL A 110 4.85 4.52 -2.18
N HIS A 111 5.50 4.23 -1.07
CA HIS A 111 5.13 3.14 -0.19
C HIS A 111 4.60 3.69 1.12
N LEU A 112 3.42 3.23 1.52
CA LEU A 112 2.77 3.57 2.78
C LEU A 112 2.48 2.28 3.53
N ALA A 113 2.91 2.20 4.77
CA ALA A 113 2.62 1.04 5.60
C ALA A 113 2.02 1.46 6.93
N ALA A 114 1.03 0.71 7.38
CA ALA A 114 0.41 0.90 8.68
C ALA A 114 0.23 -0.45 9.37
N VAL A 115 0.42 -0.45 10.68
CA VAL A 115 0.09 -1.61 11.51
C VAL A 115 -1.41 -1.60 11.73
N VAL A 116 -2.08 -2.72 11.44
CA VAL A 116 -3.50 -2.90 11.72
C VAL A 116 -3.65 -3.69 13.00
N ASP A 117 -4.76 -3.43 13.69
CA ASP A 117 -5.08 -4.17 14.90
C ASP A 117 -5.14 -5.67 14.58
N GLY A 118 -4.54 -6.45 15.45
CA GLY A 118 -4.59 -7.89 15.34
C GLY A 118 -6.01 -8.42 15.52
N PRO A 119 -6.20 -9.72 15.29
CA PRO A 119 -7.50 -10.34 15.54
C PRO A 119 -7.91 -10.18 17.00
N ALA A 120 -9.22 -10.23 17.26
CA ALA A 120 -9.74 -10.12 18.61
C ALA A 120 -9.24 -11.24 19.55
N ASP A 121 -8.67 -12.28 19.02
CA ASP A 121 -8.03 -13.35 19.77
C ASP A 121 -6.61 -12.94 20.15
N GLU A 122 -6.38 -12.63 21.42
CA GLU A 122 -5.08 -12.22 21.95
C GLU A 122 -3.98 -13.26 21.71
N ALA A 123 -4.31 -14.52 21.74
CA ALA A 123 -3.33 -15.59 21.51
C ALA A 123 -2.81 -15.60 20.08
N ALA A 124 -3.65 -15.28 19.11
CA ALA A 124 -3.22 -15.17 17.72
C ALA A 124 -2.47 -13.86 17.44
N ALA A 125 -2.84 -12.77 18.15
CA ALA A 125 -2.19 -11.49 18.00
C ALA A 125 -0.73 -11.49 18.47
N ASP A 126 -0.39 -12.37 19.43
CA ASP A 126 0.98 -12.46 19.95
C ASP A 126 1.96 -13.15 19.00
N GLU A 127 1.48 -13.80 17.94
CA GLU A 127 2.31 -14.59 17.04
C GLU A 127 2.77 -13.82 15.81
N VAL A 128 2.00 -12.82 15.36
CA VAL A 128 2.30 -12.08 14.12
C VAL A 128 1.88 -10.62 14.26
N SER A 129 2.59 -9.76 13.56
CA SER A 129 2.17 -8.39 13.28
C SER A 129 1.46 -8.34 11.94
N ARG A 130 0.35 -7.62 11.89
CA ARG A 130 -0.41 -7.41 10.66
C ARG A 130 -0.23 -6.00 10.18
N LEU A 131 0.07 -5.86 8.91
CA LEU A 131 0.27 -4.57 8.28
C LEU A 131 -0.53 -4.48 6.99
N VAL A 132 -0.84 -3.25 6.61
CA VAL A 132 -1.39 -2.94 5.29
C VAL A 132 -0.38 -2.06 4.59
N VAL A 133 -0.09 -2.38 3.32
CA VAL A 133 0.82 -1.62 2.47
C VAL A 133 0.03 -1.08 1.30
N ALA A 134 0.12 0.24 1.10
CA ALA A 134 -0.38 0.89 -0.10
C ALA A 134 0.83 1.33 -0.93
N THR A 135 0.83 0.98 -2.21
CA THR A 135 1.86 1.38 -3.16
C THR A 135 1.21 2.19 -4.26
N GLY A 136 1.71 3.40 -4.50
CA GLY A 136 1.30 4.24 -5.61
C GLY A 136 2.45 4.46 -6.56
N ARG A 137 2.18 4.55 -7.85
CA ARG A 137 3.20 4.76 -8.88
C ARG A 137 2.73 5.75 -9.92
N VAL A 138 3.58 6.72 -10.24
CA VAL A 138 3.40 7.67 -11.34
C VAL A 138 4.67 7.71 -12.18
N ARG A 139 4.53 8.07 -13.44
CA ARG A 139 5.66 8.13 -14.37
C ARG A 139 5.41 9.15 -15.49
N GLY A 140 6.49 9.55 -16.15
CA GLY A 140 6.44 10.28 -17.40
C GLY A 140 6.49 11.80 -17.28
N ALA A 141 6.17 12.48 -18.35
CA ALA A 141 6.37 13.93 -18.51
C ALA A 141 5.51 14.79 -17.57
N THR A 142 4.34 14.28 -17.14
CA THR A 142 3.44 15.00 -16.23
C THR A 142 3.47 14.44 -14.81
N LEU A 143 4.61 13.84 -14.43
CA LEU A 143 4.79 13.16 -13.16
C LEU A 143 4.36 14.03 -11.96
N ASP A 144 4.75 15.31 -11.94
CA ASP A 144 4.44 16.16 -10.80
C ASP A 144 2.94 16.37 -10.60
N ALA A 145 2.20 16.63 -11.69
CA ALA A 145 0.75 16.79 -11.64
C ALA A 145 0.07 15.45 -11.27
N ASP A 146 0.54 14.36 -11.84
CA ASP A 146 0.00 13.04 -11.60
C ASP A 146 0.31 12.57 -10.17
N TYR A 147 1.46 12.96 -9.63
CA TYR A 147 1.81 12.69 -8.23
C TYR A 147 0.85 13.39 -7.28
N ASP A 148 0.46 14.64 -7.57
CA ASP A 148 -0.51 15.35 -6.75
C ASP A 148 -1.87 14.64 -6.73
N VAL A 149 -2.30 14.11 -7.88
CA VAL A 149 -3.53 13.32 -7.97
C VAL A 149 -3.39 12.02 -7.17
N LEU A 150 -2.27 11.31 -7.33
CA LEU A 150 -1.99 10.10 -6.57
C LEU A 150 -2.02 10.36 -5.06
N GLN A 151 -1.39 11.44 -4.63
CA GLN A 151 -1.37 11.82 -3.22
C GLN A 151 -2.79 12.07 -2.70
N SER A 152 -3.62 12.77 -3.47
CA SER A 152 -5.02 13.02 -3.12
C SER A 152 -5.79 11.72 -2.95
N VAL A 153 -5.54 10.72 -3.79
CA VAL A 153 -6.16 9.39 -3.69
C VAL A 153 -5.69 8.67 -2.42
N LEU A 154 -4.39 8.66 -2.17
CA LEU A 154 -3.82 7.98 -1.00
C LEU A 154 -4.29 8.60 0.32
N GLU A 155 -4.52 9.90 0.36
CA GLU A 155 -5.03 10.59 1.55
C GLU A 155 -6.46 10.18 1.92
N THR A 156 -7.18 9.52 1.03
CA THR A 156 -8.53 9.01 1.30
C THR A 156 -8.55 7.57 1.83
N LEU A 157 -7.40 6.93 1.98
CA LEU A 157 -7.32 5.55 2.47
C LEU A 157 -7.94 5.41 3.85
N VAL A 158 -8.85 4.45 3.99
CA VAL A 158 -9.41 4.05 5.26
C VAL A 158 -9.29 2.53 5.38
N VAL A 159 -8.65 2.09 6.45
CA VAL A 159 -8.50 0.67 6.77
C VAL A 159 -9.39 0.36 7.95
N GLY A 160 -10.37 -0.52 7.73
CA GLY A 160 -11.22 -1.02 8.79
C GLY A 160 -10.50 -2.11 9.58
N GLY A 161 -10.86 -2.24 10.86
CA GLY A 161 -10.39 -3.36 11.65
C GLY A 161 -10.92 -4.67 11.09
N ALA A 162 -10.19 -5.77 11.31
CA ALA A 162 -10.68 -7.11 11.01
C ALA A 162 -11.90 -7.40 11.90
N GLN A 163 -13.02 -7.72 11.28
CA GLN A 163 -14.23 -8.06 12.00
C GLN A 163 -14.47 -9.56 11.94
#